data_20367bd1ed70ad31d009190cb46d8296
#
_entry.id   20367bd1ed70ad31d009190cb46d8296
#
_cell.length_a   1.000
_cell.length_b   1.000
_cell.length_c   1.000
_cell.angle_alpha   90.00
_cell.angle_beta   90.00
_cell.angle_gamma   90.00
#
_symmetry.space_group_name_H-M   'P 1'
#
loop_
_entity.id
_entity.type
_entity.pdbx_description
1 polymer ?
#
loop_
_entity_poly.entity_id
_entity_poly.type
_entity_poly.pdbx_seq_one_letter_code
_entity_poly.pdbx_strand_id
1 'polypeptide(L)'
;NRGGSCTGYYQMGNGPQMMAFTNEKKTGEVFLETKQLKEKITGELHLVPGSPVLLHVSCQGEDAYECVGEVQYAKSQPVTEERVRQQMDKLGNTSFIWEKLEIYMEDSVFVPMKTLNEARHQALEDLKEKLLQKYRRNVGDERVKRIAEETPAKISAIAACDNVPRKKEEYIPVYVSCESEEASEVLCQKDGIQGIYLPYALIEKHLQTGLDNGKEMYLSLPHITRENPPEGYMEQVKKWLEVGLSGFLVRNLESYSALAQMGLADKCVMDHSLYTWNDEAIRFWKDQGILRNTVPLELNEKELRHRENAGSEMIVYGRLPLMHSAQCVRKNTSGCNGQEERLV
;
A
#
# COMPACT_ATOMS: atom_id res chain seq x y z
N ASN A 1 11.19 15.55 -3.37
CA ASN A 1 10.52 16.33 -2.35
C ASN A 1 10.52 17.80 -2.75
N ARG A 2 9.38 18.34 -3.18
CA ARG A 2 9.26 19.69 -3.76
C ARG A 2 8.92 20.74 -2.69
N GLY A 3 9.61 20.74 -1.58
CA GLY A 3 9.37 21.67 -0.48
C GLY A 3 8.40 21.12 0.55
N GLY A 4 8.29 21.78 1.71
CA GLY A 4 7.45 21.35 2.82
C GLY A 4 5.96 21.37 2.45
N SER A 5 5.19 20.44 3.01
CA SER A 5 3.73 20.45 2.94
C SER A 5 3.20 21.70 3.65
N CYS A 6 2.19 22.35 3.07
CA CYS A 6 1.51 23.43 3.76
C CYS A 6 0.33 22.89 4.58
N THR A 7 0.01 23.57 5.66
CA THR A 7 -1.13 23.24 6.52
C THR A 7 -2.47 23.80 6.01
N GLY A 8 -2.45 24.48 4.86
CA GLY A 8 -3.60 25.20 4.33
C GLY A 8 -4.84 24.34 4.16
N TYR A 9 -4.66 23.10 3.70
CA TYR A 9 -5.78 22.18 3.52
C TYR A 9 -6.51 21.86 4.84
N TYR A 10 -5.77 21.71 5.92
CA TYR A 10 -6.35 21.43 7.24
C TYR A 10 -6.94 22.66 7.94
N GLN A 11 -6.42 23.83 7.63
CA GLN A 11 -6.79 25.08 8.31
C GLN A 11 -7.85 25.88 7.57
N MET A 12 -7.79 25.91 6.23
CA MET A 12 -8.60 26.79 5.40
C MET A 12 -9.72 26.09 4.63
N GLY A 13 -9.74 24.75 4.63
CA GLY A 13 -10.70 24.00 3.81
C GLY A 13 -10.49 24.23 2.30
N ASN A 14 -11.53 24.04 1.51
CA ASN A 14 -11.49 24.22 0.06
C ASN A 14 -11.80 25.68 -0.33
N GLY A 15 -10.89 26.36 -0.99
CA GLY A 15 -11.10 27.73 -1.47
C GLY A 15 -9.91 28.31 -2.25
N PRO A 16 -10.05 29.51 -2.83
CA PRO A 16 -8.98 30.14 -3.61
C PRO A 16 -7.67 30.31 -2.86
N GLN A 17 -7.73 30.45 -1.54
CA GLN A 17 -6.55 30.63 -0.67
C GLN A 17 -5.67 29.39 -0.56
N MET A 18 -6.15 28.22 -1.01
CA MET A 18 -5.37 26.98 -1.05
C MET A 18 -4.40 26.93 -2.24
N MET A 19 -4.57 27.79 -3.23
CA MET A 19 -3.79 27.77 -4.45
C MET A 19 -2.68 28.84 -4.37
N ALA A 20 -1.44 28.44 -4.48
CA ALA A 20 -0.31 29.36 -4.66
C ALA A 20 -0.12 29.64 -6.16
N PHE A 21 -0.42 30.84 -6.61
CA PHE A 21 -0.24 31.26 -8.00
C PHE A 21 1.19 31.75 -8.29
N THR A 22 2.00 31.94 -7.25
CA THR A 22 3.40 32.34 -7.35
C THR A 22 4.27 31.39 -6.54
N ASN A 23 5.40 31.00 -7.13
CA ASN A 23 6.42 30.26 -6.39
C ASN A 23 7.14 31.23 -5.45
N GLU A 24 6.74 31.35 -4.22
CA GLU A 24 7.54 32.01 -3.20
C GLU A 24 8.86 31.23 -3.03
N LYS A 25 9.98 31.91 -3.29
CA LYS A 25 11.28 31.36 -2.94
C LYS A 25 11.34 31.27 -1.41
N LYS A 26 11.26 30.06 -0.89
CA LYS A 26 11.51 29.85 0.54
C LYS A 26 12.97 30.18 0.83
N THR A 27 13.18 31.35 1.41
CA THR A 27 14.45 31.75 2.00
C THR A 27 14.56 31.08 3.37
N GLY A 28 15.16 29.90 3.40
CA GLY A 28 15.48 29.17 4.61
C GLY A 28 15.53 27.67 4.31
N GLU A 29 16.68 27.08 4.53
CA GLU A 29 16.79 25.63 4.60
C GLU A 29 16.00 25.18 5.83
N VAL A 30 14.84 24.58 5.62
CA VAL A 30 14.18 23.83 6.68
C VAL A 30 14.97 22.53 6.84
N PHE A 31 15.94 22.53 7.74
CA PHE A 31 16.50 21.30 8.23
C PHE A 31 15.37 20.53 8.93
N LEU A 32 14.82 19.55 8.25
CA LEU A 32 14.07 18.50 8.91
C LEU A 32 15.11 17.76 9.78
N GLU A 33 15.17 18.10 11.06
CA GLU A 33 15.77 17.19 12.03
C GLU A 33 15.02 15.87 11.89
N THR A 34 15.64 14.93 11.22
CA THR A 34 15.19 13.55 11.22
C THR A 34 15.44 13.02 12.63
N LYS A 35 14.49 13.22 13.54
CA LYS A 35 14.49 12.49 14.80
C LYS A 35 14.48 11.02 14.42
N GLN A 36 15.61 10.36 14.56
CA GLN A 36 15.64 8.91 14.49
C GLN A 36 14.71 8.40 15.58
N LEU A 37 13.65 7.72 15.18
CA LEU A 37 12.81 7.01 16.13
C LEU A 37 13.67 5.90 16.74
N LYS A 38 13.86 5.96 18.06
CA LYS A 38 14.57 4.93 18.80
C LYS A 38 13.60 4.17 19.68
N GLU A 39 13.76 2.86 19.72
CA GLU A 39 12.99 1.99 20.60
C GLU A 39 13.46 2.13 22.04
N LYS A 40 12.50 2.21 22.96
CA LYS A 40 12.77 2.29 24.39
C LYS A 40 13.04 0.91 24.95
N ILE A 41 14.15 0.76 25.66
CA ILE A 41 14.58 -0.49 26.28
C ILE A 41 14.74 -0.34 27.80
N THR A 42 14.52 -1.40 28.53
CA THR A 42 14.90 -1.52 29.93
C THR A 42 16.11 -2.42 30.07
N GLY A 43 16.93 -2.21 31.09
CA GLY A 43 18.10 -3.04 31.32
C GLY A 43 18.48 -3.18 32.77
N GLU A 44 19.12 -4.32 33.07
CA GLU A 44 19.69 -4.64 34.37
C GLU A 44 21.13 -5.09 34.17
N LEU A 45 22.06 -4.40 34.80
CA LEU A 45 23.49 -4.70 34.76
C LEU A 45 23.97 -5.17 36.13
N HIS A 46 24.54 -6.37 36.22
CA HIS A 46 25.09 -6.94 37.42
C HIS A 46 26.60 -7.05 37.32
N LEU A 47 27.27 -6.46 38.32
CA LEU A 47 28.74 -6.42 38.47
C LEU A 47 29.15 -6.98 39.84
N VAL A 48 29.31 -8.32 39.88
CA VAL A 48 29.68 -9.05 41.10
C VAL A 48 31.11 -9.60 40.96
N PRO A 49 32.05 -9.30 41.86
CA PRO A 49 33.43 -9.81 41.75
C PRO A 49 33.49 -11.34 41.66
N GLY A 50 34.35 -11.83 40.78
CA GLY A 50 34.50 -13.27 40.53
C GLY A 50 33.45 -13.87 39.59
N SER A 51 32.52 -13.03 39.10
CA SER A 51 31.49 -13.42 38.11
C SER A 51 31.67 -12.65 36.79
N PRO A 52 31.12 -13.12 35.68
CA PRO A 52 31.10 -12.34 34.47
C PRO A 52 30.21 -11.11 34.61
N VAL A 53 30.45 -10.12 33.75
CA VAL A 53 29.52 -8.98 33.59
C VAL A 53 28.22 -9.55 33.00
N LEU A 54 27.13 -9.43 33.72
CA LEU A 54 25.81 -9.87 33.26
C LEU A 54 24.97 -8.64 32.90
N LEU A 55 24.56 -8.56 31.67
CA LEU A 55 23.64 -7.55 31.14
C LEU A 55 22.39 -8.21 30.62
N HIS A 56 21.25 -7.84 31.19
CA HIS A 56 19.92 -8.14 30.67
C HIS A 56 19.33 -6.90 30.02
N VAL A 57 18.74 -7.03 28.82
CA VAL A 57 18.01 -5.96 28.15
C VAL A 57 16.67 -6.49 27.65
N SER A 58 15.63 -5.67 27.75
CA SER A 58 14.27 -6.06 27.36
C SER A 58 13.60 -4.98 26.53
N CYS A 59 12.84 -5.40 25.49
CA CYS A 59 12.04 -4.53 24.64
C CYS A 59 10.87 -5.31 24.03
N GLN A 60 9.65 -4.77 24.13
CA GLN A 60 8.44 -5.31 23.48
C GLN A 60 8.21 -6.84 23.72
N GLY A 61 8.58 -7.31 24.92
CA GLY A 61 8.44 -8.72 25.31
C GLY A 61 9.53 -9.66 24.80
N GLU A 62 10.59 -9.12 24.22
CA GLU A 62 11.82 -9.85 23.90
C GLU A 62 12.92 -9.47 24.87
N ASP A 63 13.71 -10.47 25.26
CA ASP A 63 14.79 -10.36 26.23
C ASP A 63 16.11 -10.84 25.64
N ALA A 64 17.19 -10.12 25.95
CA ALA A 64 18.56 -10.57 25.62
C ALA A 64 19.43 -10.52 26.87
N TYR A 65 20.26 -11.53 27.03
CA TYR A 65 21.15 -11.71 28.15
C TYR A 65 22.56 -11.90 27.64
N GLU A 66 23.50 -11.12 28.18
CA GLU A 66 24.92 -11.27 27.86
C GLU A 66 25.77 -11.44 29.09
N CYS A 67 26.72 -12.38 29.00
CA CYS A 67 27.70 -12.68 30.02
C CYS A 67 29.10 -12.55 29.42
N VAL A 68 29.80 -11.45 29.77
CA VAL A 68 31.09 -11.15 29.11
C VAL A 68 32.18 -10.86 30.15
N GLY A 69 33.35 -11.41 29.89
CA GLY A 69 34.54 -11.13 30.71
C GLY A 69 34.40 -11.57 32.18
N GLU A 70 35.17 -10.96 33.04
CA GLU A 70 35.17 -11.22 34.51
C GLU A 70 35.26 -9.90 35.26
N VAL A 71 34.43 -9.75 36.27
CA VAL A 71 34.46 -8.64 37.23
C VAL A 71 35.48 -8.94 38.31
N GLN A 72 36.42 -8.05 38.56
CA GLN A 72 37.50 -8.23 39.53
C GLN A 72 37.36 -7.30 40.75
N TYR A 73 37.98 -7.67 41.85
CA TYR A 73 38.18 -6.72 42.95
C TYR A 73 39.18 -5.65 42.52
N ALA A 74 38.87 -4.40 42.82
CA ALA A 74 39.75 -3.28 42.52
C ALA A 74 41.02 -3.33 43.38
N LYS A 75 42.18 -3.34 42.72
CA LYS A 75 43.49 -3.33 43.40
C LYS A 75 43.92 -1.90 43.82
N SER A 76 43.39 -0.86 43.19
CA SER A 76 43.75 0.54 43.50
C SER A 76 42.56 1.49 43.41
N GLN A 77 41.90 1.62 42.25
CA GLN A 77 40.74 2.51 42.08
C GLN A 77 39.52 1.71 41.61
N PRO A 78 38.46 1.63 42.42
CA PRO A 78 37.21 1.01 41.99
C PRO A 78 36.52 1.84 40.93
N VAL A 79 35.75 1.18 40.09
CA VAL A 79 34.89 1.84 39.10
C VAL A 79 33.66 2.39 39.83
N THR A 80 33.30 3.64 39.58
CA THR A 80 32.10 4.26 40.15
C THR A 80 30.86 3.93 39.29
N GLU A 81 29.70 3.84 39.94
CA GLU A 81 28.43 3.65 39.22
C GLU A 81 28.20 4.69 38.13
N GLU A 82 28.51 5.95 38.42
CA GLU A 82 28.38 7.05 37.44
C GLU A 82 29.18 6.79 36.16
N ARG A 83 30.41 6.27 36.32
CA ARG A 83 31.27 5.95 35.17
C ARG A 83 30.78 4.76 34.39
N VAL A 84 30.20 3.75 35.02
CA VAL A 84 29.55 2.61 34.40
C VAL A 84 28.32 3.10 33.63
N ARG A 85 27.47 3.91 34.25
CA ARG A 85 26.26 4.49 33.64
C ARG A 85 26.60 5.31 32.41
N GLN A 86 27.58 6.22 32.48
CA GLN A 86 28.05 6.99 31.33
C GLN A 86 28.52 6.12 30.19
N GLN A 87 29.06 4.94 30.46
CA GLN A 87 29.50 4.03 29.44
C GLN A 87 28.34 3.27 28.82
N MET A 88 27.36 2.88 29.61
CA MET A 88 26.14 2.20 29.15
C MET A 88 25.21 3.13 28.35
N ASP A 89 25.22 4.43 28.66
CA ASP A 89 24.40 5.45 27.98
C ASP A 89 24.86 5.76 26.54
N LYS A 90 25.99 5.23 26.10
CA LYS A 90 26.51 5.44 24.74
C LYS A 90 25.74 4.64 23.69
N LEU A 91 24.47 4.94 23.50
CA LEU A 91 23.55 4.31 22.54
C LEU A 91 23.43 5.10 21.22
N GLY A 92 24.26 6.13 20.99
CA GLY A 92 24.11 7.07 19.88
C GLY A 92 23.95 6.43 18.49
N ASN A 93 24.70 5.38 18.21
CA ASN A 93 24.71 4.68 16.92
C ASN A 93 23.77 3.46 16.88
N THR A 94 22.89 3.29 17.87
CA THR A 94 21.94 2.18 17.92
C THR A 94 20.51 2.64 17.68
N SER A 95 19.63 1.71 17.38
CA SER A 95 18.18 1.96 17.26
C SER A 95 17.48 2.05 18.62
N PHE A 96 18.22 2.06 19.72
CA PHE A 96 17.69 1.98 21.07
C PHE A 96 17.99 3.21 21.92
N ILE A 97 17.17 3.42 22.94
CA ILE A 97 17.37 4.41 24.00
C ILE A 97 16.91 3.81 25.33
N TRP A 98 17.69 4.04 26.41
CA TRP A 98 17.27 3.58 27.74
C TRP A 98 15.99 4.30 28.18
N GLU A 99 14.97 3.55 28.54
CA GLU A 99 13.84 4.02 29.34
C GLU A 99 14.19 3.89 30.81
N LYS A 100 14.83 2.76 31.17
CA LYS A 100 15.31 2.48 32.53
C LYS A 100 16.56 1.59 32.46
N LEU A 101 17.60 1.92 33.23
CA LEU A 101 18.78 1.08 33.43
C LEU A 101 19.05 0.98 34.90
N GLU A 102 18.98 -0.22 35.47
CA GLU A 102 19.34 -0.54 36.82
C GLU A 102 20.74 -1.14 36.86
N ILE A 103 21.59 -0.67 37.81
CA ILE A 103 22.97 -1.14 37.95
C ILE A 103 23.11 -1.69 39.35
N TYR A 104 23.40 -2.98 39.43
CA TYR A 104 23.68 -3.69 40.66
C TYR A 104 25.17 -3.98 40.74
N MET A 105 25.89 -3.31 41.61
CA MET A 105 27.32 -3.49 41.78
C MET A 105 27.70 -3.51 43.26
N GLU A 106 28.72 -4.28 43.58
CA GLU A 106 29.31 -4.30 44.93
C GLU A 106 30.38 -3.22 45.07
N ASP A 107 30.74 -2.92 46.30
CA ASP A 107 31.84 -2.02 46.61
C ASP A 107 33.18 -2.61 46.10
N SER A 108 34.09 -1.73 45.71
CA SER A 108 35.43 -2.12 45.28
C SER A 108 35.51 -2.98 44.01
N VAL A 109 34.59 -2.79 43.07
CA VAL A 109 34.57 -3.48 41.78
C VAL A 109 35.51 -2.82 40.77
N PHE A 110 36.20 -3.63 40.00
CA PHE A 110 36.93 -3.23 38.80
C PHE A 110 36.46 -4.03 37.60
N VAL A 111 36.12 -3.30 36.55
CA VAL A 111 35.75 -3.88 35.24
C VAL A 111 36.36 -3.03 34.11
N PRO A 112 37.02 -3.65 33.10
CA PRO A 112 37.53 -2.89 31.97
C PRO A 112 36.39 -2.24 31.18
N MET A 113 36.53 -0.97 30.75
CA MET A 113 35.52 -0.29 29.91
C MET A 113 35.26 -1.01 28.59
N LYS A 114 36.25 -1.75 28.07
CA LYS A 114 36.11 -2.57 26.89
C LYS A 114 35.06 -3.68 27.10
N THR A 115 35.09 -4.34 28.25
CA THR A 115 34.16 -5.43 28.61
C THR A 115 32.73 -4.91 28.73
N LEU A 116 32.51 -3.73 29.35
CA LEU A 116 31.19 -3.11 29.38
C LEU A 116 30.65 -2.74 27.99
N ASN A 117 31.53 -2.24 27.12
CA ASN A 117 31.15 -1.95 25.73
C ASN A 117 30.76 -3.20 24.95
N GLU A 118 31.51 -4.26 25.15
CA GLU A 118 31.29 -5.56 24.51
C GLU A 118 29.96 -6.16 24.96
N ALA A 119 29.69 -6.21 26.25
CA ALA A 119 28.41 -6.65 26.83
C ALA A 119 27.24 -5.85 26.25
N ARG A 120 27.36 -4.52 26.25
CA ARG A 120 26.31 -3.65 25.69
C ARG A 120 26.09 -3.92 24.20
N HIS A 121 27.15 -4.02 23.39
CA HIS A 121 27.05 -4.22 21.95
C HIS A 121 26.39 -5.56 21.62
N GLN A 122 26.83 -6.62 22.27
CA GLN A 122 26.30 -7.97 22.04
C GLN A 122 24.84 -8.08 22.46
N ALA A 123 24.47 -7.59 23.67
CA ALA A 123 23.09 -7.60 24.13
C ALA A 123 22.14 -6.84 23.22
N LEU A 124 22.57 -5.69 22.71
CA LEU A 124 21.73 -4.89 21.80
C LEU A 124 21.61 -5.51 20.40
N GLU A 125 22.65 -6.16 19.88
CA GLU A 125 22.55 -6.87 18.59
C GLU A 125 21.68 -8.13 18.73
N ASP A 126 21.78 -8.90 19.84
CA ASP A 126 20.91 -10.05 20.08
C ASP A 126 19.45 -9.63 20.23
N LEU A 127 19.18 -8.58 21.01
CA LEU A 127 17.83 -8.02 21.14
C LEU A 127 17.26 -7.56 19.81
N LYS A 128 18.05 -6.86 19.01
CA LYS A 128 17.67 -6.41 17.67
C LYS A 128 17.34 -7.59 16.75
N GLU A 129 18.16 -8.64 16.78
CA GLU A 129 17.93 -9.84 15.97
C GLU A 129 16.61 -10.52 16.37
N LYS A 130 16.33 -10.67 17.66
CA LYS A 130 15.07 -11.23 18.18
C LYS A 130 13.86 -10.39 17.78
N LEU A 131 13.94 -9.09 17.90
CA LEU A 131 12.87 -8.19 17.44
C LEU A 131 12.63 -8.30 15.93
N LEU A 132 13.69 -8.42 15.13
CA LEU A 132 13.59 -8.53 13.68
C LEU A 132 13.10 -9.91 13.21
N GLN A 133 13.27 -10.97 14.00
CA GLN A 133 12.80 -12.32 13.64
C GLN A 133 11.30 -12.36 13.40
N LYS A 134 10.51 -11.53 14.11
CA LYS A 134 9.05 -11.42 13.90
C LYS A 134 8.70 -10.95 12.47
N TYR A 135 9.59 -10.23 11.81
CA TYR A 135 9.39 -9.67 10.47
C TYR A 135 10.11 -10.46 9.38
N ARG A 136 10.98 -11.41 9.75
CA ARG A 136 11.66 -12.28 8.79
C ARG A 136 10.68 -13.29 8.22
N ARG A 137 10.56 -13.33 6.90
CA ARG A 137 9.80 -14.38 6.22
C ARG A 137 10.58 -15.68 6.34
N ASN A 138 9.98 -16.70 6.92
CA ASN A 138 10.56 -18.04 6.93
C ASN A 138 10.56 -18.59 5.49
N VAL A 139 11.74 -18.87 4.96
CA VAL A 139 11.93 -19.50 3.63
C VAL A 139 11.26 -20.89 3.57
N GLY A 140 10.85 -21.43 4.72
CA GLY A 140 10.13 -22.70 4.85
C GLY A 140 8.60 -22.58 4.76
N ASP A 141 8.04 -21.36 4.57
CA ASP A 141 6.62 -21.18 4.37
C ASP A 141 6.18 -21.93 3.11
N GLU A 142 5.17 -22.78 3.24
CA GLU A 142 4.60 -23.57 2.12
C GLU A 142 4.22 -22.68 0.93
N ARG A 143 3.85 -21.42 1.19
CA ARG A 143 3.56 -20.43 0.17
C ARG A 143 4.79 -20.09 -0.67
N VAL A 144 5.98 -19.91 -0.03
CA VAL A 144 7.24 -19.62 -0.72
C VAL A 144 7.71 -20.84 -1.50
N LYS A 145 7.56 -22.05 -0.95
CA LYS A 145 7.87 -23.31 -1.65
C LYS A 145 6.99 -23.49 -2.87
N ARG A 146 5.68 -23.24 -2.75
CA ARG A 146 4.73 -23.33 -3.86
C ARG A 146 5.08 -22.35 -4.98
N ILE A 147 5.43 -21.11 -4.67
CA ILE A 147 5.86 -20.10 -5.66
C ILE A 147 7.15 -20.57 -6.36
N ALA A 148 8.12 -21.10 -5.62
CA ALA A 148 9.37 -21.60 -6.18
C ALA A 148 9.17 -22.82 -7.09
N GLU A 149 8.23 -23.69 -6.77
CA GLU A 149 7.89 -24.89 -7.56
C GLU A 149 7.07 -24.54 -8.82
N GLU A 150 6.13 -23.59 -8.73
CA GLU A 150 5.29 -23.17 -9.86
C GLU A 150 6.04 -22.28 -10.88
N THR A 151 7.04 -21.50 -10.44
CA THR A 151 7.76 -20.55 -11.29
C THR A 151 8.46 -21.21 -12.49
N PRO A 152 9.21 -22.34 -12.35
CA PRO A 152 9.83 -22.98 -13.49
C PRO A 152 8.83 -23.52 -14.53
N ALA A 153 7.70 -24.06 -14.07
CA ALA A 153 6.66 -24.56 -14.95
C ALA A 153 5.99 -23.43 -15.74
N LYS A 154 5.78 -22.26 -15.09
CA LYS A 154 5.24 -21.05 -15.77
C LYS A 154 6.23 -20.48 -16.79
N ILE A 155 7.52 -20.41 -16.46
CA ILE A 155 8.57 -19.96 -17.38
C ILE A 155 8.62 -20.90 -18.60
N SER A 156 8.53 -22.21 -18.41
CA SER A 156 8.51 -23.20 -19.48
C SER A 156 7.25 -23.08 -20.36
N ALA A 157 6.10 -22.80 -19.75
CA ALA A 157 4.85 -22.59 -20.48
C ALA A 157 4.87 -21.29 -21.31
N ILE A 158 5.49 -20.22 -20.79
CA ILE A 158 5.68 -18.96 -21.51
C ILE A 158 6.60 -19.14 -22.72
N ALA A 159 7.71 -19.85 -22.54
CA ALA A 159 8.63 -20.17 -23.65
C ALA A 159 7.96 -21.05 -24.74
N ALA A 160 6.99 -21.88 -24.38
CA ALA A 160 6.21 -22.67 -25.32
C ALA A 160 5.15 -21.84 -26.07
N CYS A 161 4.67 -20.73 -25.49
CA CYS A 161 3.69 -19.84 -26.15
C CYS A 161 4.24 -19.07 -27.35
N ASP A 162 5.55 -18.85 -27.44
CA ASP A 162 6.16 -18.17 -28.59
C ASP A 162 6.03 -18.97 -29.91
N ASN A 163 5.69 -20.26 -29.85
CA ASN A 163 5.55 -21.17 -30.97
C ASN A 163 4.10 -21.65 -31.25
N VAL A 164 3.11 -21.08 -30.59
CA VAL A 164 1.71 -21.43 -30.89
C VAL A 164 1.29 -20.79 -32.21
N PRO A 165 0.94 -21.56 -33.26
CA PRO A 165 0.43 -20.99 -34.48
C PRO A 165 -0.84 -20.19 -34.13
N ARG A 166 -0.90 -18.93 -34.58
CA ARG A 166 -2.09 -18.08 -34.43
C ARG A 166 -3.27 -18.82 -34.97
N LYS A 167 -4.17 -19.28 -34.08
CA LYS A 167 -5.47 -19.82 -34.49
C LYS A 167 -6.20 -18.71 -35.25
N LYS A 168 -6.81 -19.07 -36.37
CA LYS A 168 -7.63 -18.17 -37.16
C LYS A 168 -8.67 -17.50 -36.28
N GLU A 169 -8.72 -16.17 -36.38
CA GLU A 169 -9.79 -15.25 -35.97
C GLU A 169 -10.64 -15.73 -34.80
N GLU A 170 -10.02 -15.70 -33.60
CA GLU A 170 -10.78 -15.78 -32.36
C GLU A 170 -11.42 -14.40 -32.18
N TYR A 171 -12.75 -14.34 -32.05
CA TYR A 171 -13.48 -13.11 -31.82
C TYR A 171 -12.96 -12.48 -30.50
N ILE A 172 -12.41 -11.29 -30.62
CA ILE A 172 -11.96 -10.52 -29.44
C ILE A 172 -13.11 -9.60 -29.04
N PRO A 173 -13.71 -9.79 -27.85
CA PRO A 173 -14.80 -8.93 -27.41
C PRO A 173 -14.31 -7.50 -27.17
N VAL A 174 -15.07 -6.53 -27.65
CA VAL A 174 -14.79 -5.10 -27.50
C VAL A 174 -15.69 -4.53 -26.44
N TYR A 175 -15.07 -3.91 -25.41
CA TYR A 175 -15.74 -3.16 -24.37
C TYR A 175 -15.42 -1.68 -24.53
N VAL A 176 -16.40 -0.81 -24.25
CA VAL A 176 -16.24 0.63 -24.42
C VAL A 176 -16.64 1.34 -23.13
N SER A 177 -15.76 2.20 -22.61
CA SER A 177 -16.09 3.14 -21.52
C SER A 177 -16.45 4.50 -22.12
N CYS A 178 -17.58 5.06 -21.72
CA CYS A 178 -18.08 6.32 -22.26
C CYS A 178 -18.66 7.21 -21.15
N GLU A 179 -18.40 8.52 -21.26
CA GLU A 179 -18.88 9.55 -20.34
C GLU A 179 -19.74 10.63 -21.02
N SER A 180 -19.93 10.53 -22.37
CA SER A 180 -20.79 11.43 -23.16
C SER A 180 -22.15 10.80 -23.42
N GLU A 181 -23.22 11.59 -23.28
CA GLU A 181 -24.59 11.15 -23.51
C GLU A 181 -24.81 10.79 -24.98
N GLU A 182 -24.38 11.67 -25.90
CA GLU A 182 -24.55 11.46 -27.36
C GLU A 182 -23.77 10.22 -27.84
N ALA A 183 -22.57 10.03 -27.32
CA ALA A 183 -21.78 8.84 -27.65
C ALA A 183 -22.41 7.57 -27.08
N SER A 184 -22.96 7.61 -25.87
CA SER A 184 -23.61 6.46 -25.23
C SER A 184 -24.81 5.97 -26.03
N GLU A 185 -25.63 6.88 -26.55
CA GLU A 185 -26.77 6.54 -27.41
C GLU A 185 -26.36 5.78 -28.68
N VAL A 186 -25.32 6.26 -29.35
CA VAL A 186 -24.78 5.62 -30.55
C VAL A 186 -24.16 4.25 -30.23
N LEU A 187 -23.39 4.18 -29.15
CA LEU A 187 -22.68 2.95 -28.72
C LEU A 187 -23.64 1.82 -28.33
N CYS A 188 -24.75 2.15 -27.67
CA CYS A 188 -25.77 1.15 -27.31
C CYS A 188 -26.39 0.46 -28.52
N GLN A 189 -26.38 1.10 -29.67
CA GLN A 189 -26.94 0.57 -30.94
C GLN A 189 -25.88 0.01 -31.88
N LYS A 190 -24.58 0.27 -31.62
CA LYS A 190 -23.49 -0.10 -32.54
C LYS A 190 -23.16 -1.60 -32.49
N ASP A 191 -23.10 -2.24 -33.69
CA ASP A 191 -22.63 -3.61 -33.80
C ASP A 191 -21.13 -3.75 -33.48
N GLY A 192 -20.73 -4.95 -33.06
CA GLY A 192 -19.32 -5.26 -32.76
C GLY A 192 -18.86 -4.85 -31.35
N ILE A 193 -19.73 -4.26 -30.55
CA ILE A 193 -19.47 -3.95 -29.14
C ILE A 193 -20.12 -5.02 -28.27
N GLN A 194 -19.33 -5.66 -27.38
CA GLN A 194 -19.80 -6.66 -26.47
C GLN A 194 -20.42 -6.02 -25.21
N GLY A 195 -19.73 -5.02 -24.63
CA GLY A 195 -20.20 -4.38 -23.42
C GLY A 195 -19.83 -2.91 -23.29
N ILE A 196 -20.54 -2.21 -22.42
CA ILE A 196 -20.42 -0.77 -22.25
C ILE A 196 -20.34 -0.43 -20.77
N TYR A 197 -19.34 0.36 -20.41
CA TYR A 197 -19.14 0.93 -19.07
C TYR A 197 -19.65 2.36 -19.05
N LEU A 198 -20.70 2.62 -18.28
CA LEU A 198 -21.32 3.95 -18.15
C LEU A 198 -21.36 4.45 -16.69
N PRO A 199 -21.15 5.75 -16.46
CA PRO A 199 -21.36 6.34 -15.14
C PRO A 199 -22.84 6.34 -14.76
N TYR A 200 -23.14 6.57 -13.47
CA TYR A 200 -24.49 6.50 -12.89
C TYR A 200 -25.55 7.26 -13.70
N ALA A 201 -25.27 8.52 -14.07
CA ALA A 201 -26.23 9.37 -14.78
C ALA A 201 -26.57 8.85 -16.20
N LEU A 202 -25.66 8.12 -16.85
CA LEU A 202 -25.85 7.57 -18.18
C LEU A 202 -26.43 6.15 -18.15
N ILE A 203 -26.07 5.34 -17.16
CA ILE A 203 -26.61 4.00 -17.04
C ILE A 203 -28.13 4.03 -16.82
N GLU A 204 -28.62 5.01 -16.04
CA GLU A 204 -30.05 5.18 -15.81
C GLU A 204 -30.83 5.41 -17.13
N LYS A 205 -30.23 6.16 -18.06
CA LYS A 205 -30.88 6.50 -19.34
C LYS A 205 -30.77 5.39 -20.40
N HIS A 206 -29.64 4.68 -20.42
CA HIS A 206 -29.27 3.83 -21.55
C HIS A 206 -29.25 2.33 -21.23
N LEU A 207 -29.47 1.91 -19.97
CA LEU A 207 -29.44 0.51 -19.56
C LEU A 207 -30.34 -0.36 -20.44
N GLN A 208 -31.62 0.00 -20.53
CA GLN A 208 -32.60 -0.80 -21.26
C GLN A 208 -32.25 -0.85 -22.78
N THR A 209 -31.88 0.29 -23.37
CA THR A 209 -31.50 0.35 -24.78
C THR A 209 -30.28 -0.55 -25.07
N GLY A 210 -29.28 -0.55 -24.20
CA GLY A 210 -28.11 -1.42 -24.34
C GLY A 210 -28.47 -2.90 -24.24
N LEU A 211 -29.28 -3.27 -23.24
CA LEU A 211 -29.74 -4.65 -23.05
C LEU A 211 -30.58 -5.17 -24.23
N ASP A 212 -31.50 -4.33 -24.76
CA ASP A 212 -32.33 -4.69 -25.91
C ASP A 212 -31.50 -4.93 -27.19
N ASN A 213 -30.32 -4.31 -27.26
CA ASN A 213 -29.36 -4.53 -28.35
C ASN A 213 -28.30 -5.61 -28.01
N GLY A 214 -28.52 -6.40 -26.97
CA GLY A 214 -27.68 -7.54 -26.60
C GLY A 214 -26.31 -7.15 -26.01
N LYS A 215 -26.17 -5.93 -25.43
CA LYS A 215 -24.94 -5.48 -24.79
C LYS A 215 -24.86 -5.90 -23.33
N GLU A 216 -23.68 -6.20 -22.87
CA GLU A 216 -23.38 -6.26 -21.43
C GLU A 216 -23.25 -4.82 -20.90
N MET A 217 -24.05 -4.47 -19.90
CA MET A 217 -24.09 -3.13 -19.35
C MET A 217 -23.45 -3.08 -17.97
N TYR A 218 -22.46 -2.21 -17.78
CA TYR A 218 -21.69 -2.10 -16.56
C TYR A 218 -21.77 -0.68 -15.99
N LEU A 219 -21.97 -0.58 -14.67
CA LEU A 219 -21.88 0.69 -13.96
C LEU A 219 -20.43 1.04 -13.66
N SER A 220 -19.91 2.13 -14.26
CA SER A 220 -18.60 2.69 -13.91
C SER A 220 -18.69 3.44 -12.58
N LEU A 221 -17.95 2.99 -11.58
CA LEU A 221 -17.85 3.67 -10.30
C LEU A 221 -16.80 4.80 -10.35
N PRO A 222 -16.94 5.84 -9.52
CA PRO A 222 -16.01 6.98 -9.54
C PRO A 222 -14.60 6.57 -9.12
N HIS A 223 -13.58 7.29 -9.59
CA HIS A 223 -12.19 7.08 -9.17
C HIS A 223 -11.95 7.47 -7.69
N ILE A 224 -12.70 8.44 -7.19
CA ILE A 224 -12.61 8.92 -5.82
C ILE A 224 -14.00 8.95 -5.21
N THR A 225 -14.18 8.25 -4.11
CA THR A 225 -15.43 8.24 -3.33
C THR A 225 -15.20 9.09 -2.08
N ARG A 226 -15.85 10.25 -1.99
CA ARG A 226 -15.70 11.16 -0.83
C ARG A 226 -17.00 11.42 -0.09
N GLU A 227 -18.10 11.27 -0.77
CA GLU A 227 -19.42 11.56 -0.23
C GLU A 227 -20.22 10.26 -0.13
N ASN A 228 -21.11 10.21 0.81
CA ASN A 228 -22.09 9.14 0.83
C ASN A 228 -22.85 9.14 -0.50
N PRO A 229 -23.14 7.97 -1.06
CA PRO A 229 -23.95 7.89 -2.26
C PRO A 229 -25.28 8.62 -2.05
N PRO A 230 -25.90 9.16 -3.11
CA PRO A 230 -27.22 9.78 -3.03
C PRO A 230 -28.23 8.87 -2.33
N GLU A 231 -29.22 9.46 -1.65
CA GLU A 231 -30.31 8.69 -1.07
C GLU A 231 -31.00 7.84 -2.14
N GLY A 232 -31.28 6.59 -1.81
CA GLY A 232 -31.87 5.65 -2.78
C GLY A 232 -30.91 5.04 -3.80
N TYR A 233 -29.61 5.39 -3.77
CA TYR A 233 -28.61 4.87 -4.71
C TYR A 233 -28.55 3.33 -4.70
N MET A 234 -28.51 2.75 -3.53
CA MET A 234 -28.38 1.28 -3.40
C MET A 234 -29.64 0.53 -3.84
N GLU A 235 -30.80 1.10 -3.59
CA GLU A 235 -32.08 0.59 -4.08
C GLU A 235 -32.16 0.64 -5.61
N GLN A 236 -31.65 1.72 -6.19
CA GLN A 236 -31.58 1.88 -7.63
C GLN A 236 -30.60 0.88 -8.27
N VAL A 237 -29.44 0.68 -7.68
CA VAL A 237 -28.47 -0.32 -8.15
C VAL A 237 -29.05 -1.73 -8.10
N LYS A 238 -29.80 -2.09 -7.04
CA LYS A 238 -30.50 -3.40 -6.96
C LYS A 238 -31.53 -3.56 -8.08
N LYS A 239 -32.31 -2.53 -8.36
CA LYS A 239 -33.28 -2.56 -9.47
C LYS A 239 -32.58 -2.77 -10.81
N TRP A 240 -31.45 -2.11 -11.07
CA TRP A 240 -30.69 -2.31 -12.30
C TRP A 240 -30.13 -3.73 -12.42
N LEU A 241 -29.68 -4.33 -11.32
CA LEU A 241 -29.24 -5.72 -11.30
C LEU A 241 -30.40 -6.67 -11.64
N GLU A 242 -31.61 -6.43 -11.15
CA GLU A 242 -32.82 -7.19 -11.47
C GLU A 242 -33.22 -7.05 -12.95
N VAL A 243 -33.02 -5.88 -13.53
CA VAL A 243 -33.27 -5.59 -14.96
C VAL A 243 -32.22 -6.25 -15.86
N GLY A 244 -30.98 -6.49 -15.37
CA GLY A 244 -29.94 -7.16 -16.13
C GLY A 244 -28.59 -6.43 -16.19
N LEU A 245 -28.32 -5.48 -15.28
CA LEU A 245 -27.00 -4.88 -15.17
C LEU A 245 -25.96 -5.98 -14.95
N SER A 246 -24.94 -6.02 -15.81
CA SER A 246 -23.96 -7.12 -15.84
C SER A 246 -22.96 -7.04 -14.69
N GLY A 247 -22.60 -5.83 -14.25
CA GLY A 247 -21.66 -5.64 -13.14
C GLY A 247 -21.15 -4.21 -12.98
N PHE A 248 -19.96 -4.09 -12.38
CA PHE A 248 -19.40 -2.84 -11.95
C PHE A 248 -17.94 -2.70 -12.37
N LEU A 249 -17.55 -1.56 -12.97
CA LEU A 249 -16.16 -1.20 -13.13
C LEU A 249 -15.67 -0.49 -11.86
N VAL A 250 -14.79 -1.15 -11.12
CA VAL A 250 -14.34 -0.72 -9.80
C VAL A 250 -12.98 -0.05 -9.90
N ARG A 251 -12.86 1.17 -9.41
CA ARG A 251 -11.70 2.04 -9.54
C ARG A 251 -10.98 2.36 -8.24
N ASN A 252 -11.56 1.99 -7.09
CA ASN A 252 -10.97 2.18 -5.77
C ASN A 252 -11.42 1.10 -4.78
N LEU A 253 -10.67 0.94 -3.69
CA LEU A 253 -10.92 -0.10 -2.68
C LEU A 253 -12.17 0.15 -1.84
N GLU A 254 -12.59 1.41 -1.67
CA GLU A 254 -13.79 1.76 -0.91
C GLU A 254 -15.03 1.26 -1.65
N SER A 255 -15.12 1.51 -2.96
CA SER A 255 -16.20 0.99 -3.81
C SER A 255 -16.22 -0.53 -3.84
N TYR A 256 -15.04 -1.17 -3.93
CA TYR A 256 -14.95 -2.63 -3.84
C TYR A 256 -15.48 -3.14 -2.50
N SER A 257 -15.04 -2.56 -1.39
CA SER A 257 -15.46 -2.98 -0.05
C SER A 257 -16.99 -2.90 0.12
N ALA A 258 -17.61 -1.84 -0.39
CA ALA A 258 -19.06 -1.68 -0.35
C ALA A 258 -19.78 -2.78 -1.15
N LEU A 259 -19.32 -3.08 -2.36
CA LEU A 259 -19.89 -4.15 -3.20
C LEU A 259 -19.68 -5.54 -2.59
N ALA A 260 -18.50 -5.80 -2.04
CA ALA A 260 -18.18 -7.08 -1.41
C ALA A 260 -19.06 -7.35 -0.17
N GLN A 261 -19.33 -6.32 0.64
CA GLN A 261 -20.26 -6.42 1.77
C GLN A 261 -21.71 -6.73 1.34
N MET A 262 -22.06 -6.38 0.11
CA MET A 262 -23.36 -6.71 -0.49
C MET A 262 -23.38 -8.10 -1.17
N GLY A 263 -22.28 -8.82 -1.19
CA GLY A 263 -22.17 -10.10 -1.88
C GLY A 263 -22.08 -9.98 -3.41
N LEU A 264 -21.60 -8.84 -3.94
CA LEU A 264 -21.51 -8.54 -5.36
C LEU A 264 -20.06 -8.55 -5.89
N ALA A 265 -19.13 -9.18 -5.18
CA ALA A 265 -17.73 -9.24 -5.56
C ALA A 265 -17.52 -9.90 -6.94
N ASP A 266 -18.26 -10.95 -7.24
CA ASP A 266 -18.24 -11.69 -8.51
C ASP A 266 -18.68 -10.88 -9.74
N LYS A 267 -19.40 -9.77 -9.51
CA LYS A 267 -19.85 -8.83 -10.55
C LYS A 267 -18.86 -7.66 -10.79
N CYS A 268 -17.74 -7.65 -10.08
CA CYS A 268 -16.74 -6.58 -10.20
C CYS A 268 -15.75 -6.85 -11.34
N VAL A 269 -15.44 -5.80 -12.09
CA VAL A 269 -14.29 -5.72 -13.00
C VAL A 269 -13.31 -4.72 -12.38
N MET A 270 -12.09 -5.14 -12.07
CA MET A 270 -11.08 -4.26 -11.47
C MET A 270 -10.44 -3.40 -12.52
N ASP A 271 -10.59 -2.06 -12.41
CA ASP A 271 -10.01 -1.13 -13.37
C ASP A 271 -8.47 -1.05 -13.23
N HIS A 272 -7.80 -0.54 -14.26
CA HIS A 272 -6.33 -0.38 -14.31
C HIS A 272 -5.75 0.33 -13.09
N SER A 273 -6.51 1.23 -12.46
CA SER A 273 -6.11 1.97 -11.26
C SER A 273 -5.95 1.10 -10.00
N LEU A 274 -6.41 -0.14 -10.01
CA LEU A 274 -6.24 -1.09 -8.90
C LEU A 274 -5.00 -1.99 -9.07
N TYR A 275 -4.17 -1.70 -10.07
CA TYR A 275 -2.79 -2.20 -10.22
C TYR A 275 -2.63 -3.72 -10.11
N THR A 276 -3.28 -4.48 -10.98
CA THR A 276 -3.05 -5.93 -11.12
C THR A 276 -1.73 -6.21 -11.84
N TRP A 277 -0.59 -5.79 -11.23
CA TRP A 277 0.73 -5.78 -11.87
C TRP A 277 1.32 -7.16 -12.16
N ASN A 278 0.97 -8.15 -11.37
CA ASN A 278 1.56 -9.49 -11.43
C ASN A 278 0.54 -10.57 -11.05
N ASP A 279 0.95 -11.82 -11.18
CA ASP A 279 0.12 -12.98 -10.90
C ASP A 279 -0.35 -13.04 -9.45
N GLU A 280 0.42 -12.53 -8.50
CA GLU A 280 0.01 -12.53 -7.08
C GLU A 280 -1.15 -11.54 -6.84
N ALA A 281 -1.10 -10.36 -7.49
CA ALA A 281 -2.21 -9.41 -7.43
C ALA A 281 -3.48 -9.99 -8.09
N ILE A 282 -3.33 -10.68 -9.23
CA ILE A 282 -4.46 -11.35 -9.88
C ILE A 282 -5.01 -12.48 -9.00
N ARG A 283 -4.14 -13.29 -8.39
CA ARG A 283 -4.55 -14.36 -7.48
C ARG A 283 -5.30 -13.81 -6.28
N PHE A 284 -4.81 -12.72 -5.69
CA PHE A 284 -5.50 -12.05 -4.59
C PHE A 284 -6.96 -11.72 -4.95
N TRP A 285 -7.20 -11.14 -6.13
CA TRP A 285 -8.55 -10.81 -6.58
C TRP A 285 -9.38 -12.04 -6.93
N LYS A 286 -8.77 -13.07 -7.52
CA LYS A 286 -9.44 -14.36 -7.78
C LYS A 286 -9.90 -15.04 -6.48
N ASP A 287 -9.08 -14.99 -5.43
CA ASP A 287 -9.43 -15.51 -4.11
C ASP A 287 -10.61 -14.74 -3.47
N GLN A 288 -10.86 -13.49 -3.91
CA GLN A 288 -12.05 -12.72 -3.55
C GLN A 288 -13.25 -12.94 -4.49
N GLY A 289 -13.15 -13.86 -5.44
CA GLY A 289 -14.21 -14.17 -6.40
C GLY A 289 -14.23 -13.29 -7.65
N ILE A 290 -13.21 -12.41 -7.86
CA ILE A 290 -13.15 -11.50 -8.99
C ILE A 290 -12.26 -12.08 -10.09
N LEU A 291 -12.84 -12.30 -11.25
CA LEU A 291 -12.17 -12.96 -12.37
C LEU A 291 -11.75 -12.00 -13.49
N ARG A 292 -12.29 -10.78 -13.51
CA ARG A 292 -12.03 -9.80 -14.58
C ARG A 292 -11.29 -8.58 -14.06
N ASN A 293 -10.32 -8.13 -14.84
CA ASN A 293 -9.54 -6.94 -14.51
C ASN A 293 -9.07 -6.23 -15.81
N THR A 294 -8.79 -4.93 -15.70
CA THR A 294 -8.14 -4.17 -16.75
C THR A 294 -6.63 -4.17 -16.49
N VAL A 295 -5.86 -4.42 -17.52
CA VAL A 295 -4.40 -4.42 -17.47
C VAL A 295 -3.89 -3.03 -17.04
N PRO A 296 -2.94 -2.93 -16.09
CA PRO A 296 -2.29 -1.67 -15.77
C PRO A 296 -1.62 -1.03 -16.98
N LEU A 297 -1.82 0.29 -17.13
CA LEU A 297 -1.37 1.04 -18.31
C LEU A 297 0.15 1.15 -18.44
N GLU A 298 0.85 0.98 -17.34
CA GLU A 298 2.31 1.11 -17.26
C GLU A 298 3.05 -0.17 -17.67
N LEU A 299 2.35 -1.30 -17.82
CA LEU A 299 2.96 -2.55 -18.25
C LEU A 299 3.20 -2.55 -19.76
N ASN A 300 4.43 -2.84 -20.15
CA ASN A 300 4.82 -3.01 -21.54
C ASN A 300 4.56 -4.46 -22.02
N GLU A 301 4.70 -4.69 -23.34
CA GLU A 301 4.46 -6.00 -23.95
C GLU A 301 5.29 -7.12 -23.29
N LYS A 302 6.55 -6.86 -22.96
CA LYS A 302 7.44 -7.87 -22.36
C LYS A 302 6.93 -8.27 -20.96
N GLU A 303 6.49 -7.31 -20.17
CA GLU A 303 5.93 -7.55 -18.83
C GLU A 303 4.60 -8.30 -18.92
N LEU A 304 3.74 -7.92 -19.88
CA LEU A 304 2.47 -8.60 -20.12
C LEU A 304 2.64 -10.07 -20.53
N ARG A 305 3.70 -10.41 -21.27
CA ARG A 305 4.00 -11.80 -21.64
C ARG A 305 4.35 -12.68 -20.43
N HIS A 306 4.77 -12.06 -19.32
CA HIS A 306 5.16 -12.76 -18.07
C HIS A 306 4.06 -12.71 -17.00
N ARG A 307 2.87 -12.24 -17.37
CA ARG A 307 1.73 -12.11 -16.48
C ARG A 307 0.58 -13.00 -16.97
N GLU A 308 -0.20 -13.57 -16.07
CA GLU A 308 -1.46 -14.22 -16.42
C GLU A 308 -2.46 -13.18 -16.93
N ASN A 309 -2.91 -13.33 -18.17
CA ASN A 309 -3.82 -12.36 -18.78
C ASN A 309 -5.22 -12.94 -19.06
N ALA A 310 -5.49 -14.16 -18.66
CA ALA A 310 -6.83 -14.74 -18.78
C ALA A 310 -7.86 -13.92 -17.99
N GLY A 311 -8.91 -13.46 -18.66
CA GLY A 311 -9.93 -12.57 -18.06
C GLY A 311 -9.49 -11.11 -17.92
N SER A 312 -8.34 -10.72 -18.49
CA SER A 312 -7.89 -9.33 -18.48
C SER A 312 -8.35 -8.59 -19.73
N GLU A 313 -8.77 -7.34 -19.55
CA GLU A 313 -9.06 -6.38 -20.61
C GLU A 313 -7.87 -5.45 -20.82
N MET A 314 -7.56 -5.10 -22.04
CA MET A 314 -6.50 -4.15 -22.37
C MET A 314 -7.08 -2.90 -23.01
N ILE A 315 -6.72 -1.74 -22.49
CA ILE A 315 -7.08 -0.46 -23.10
C ILE A 315 -6.22 -0.25 -24.34
N VAL A 316 -6.87 -0.22 -25.51
CA VAL A 316 -6.18 -0.09 -26.79
C VAL A 316 -6.39 1.28 -27.45
N TYR A 317 -7.37 2.04 -26.98
CA TYR A 317 -7.68 3.36 -27.51
C TYR A 317 -8.41 4.20 -26.44
N GLY A 318 -8.08 5.49 -26.36
CA GLY A 318 -8.77 6.45 -25.50
C GLY A 318 -7.87 7.56 -24.98
N ARG A 319 -8.49 8.47 -24.27
CA ARG A 319 -7.78 9.50 -23.48
C ARG A 319 -7.63 9.01 -22.06
N LEU A 320 -6.40 8.95 -21.60
CA LEU A 320 -6.09 8.50 -20.25
C LEU A 320 -6.05 9.70 -19.30
N PRO A 321 -6.75 9.65 -18.15
CA PRO A 321 -6.65 10.69 -17.16
C PRO A 321 -5.24 10.66 -16.53
N LEU A 322 -4.53 11.78 -16.59
CA LEU A 322 -3.22 11.92 -15.98
C LEU A 322 -3.29 12.21 -14.48
N MET A 323 -4.42 12.73 -14.01
CA MET A 323 -4.63 13.08 -12.61
C MET A 323 -6.13 13.13 -12.30
N HIS A 324 -6.51 12.54 -11.19
CA HIS A 324 -7.82 12.72 -10.59
C HIS A 324 -7.70 13.64 -9.38
N SER A 325 -8.51 14.71 -9.36
CA SER A 325 -8.59 15.61 -8.21
C SER A 325 -9.96 15.52 -7.57
N ALA A 326 -9.98 15.35 -6.27
CA ALA A 326 -11.22 15.46 -5.51
C ALA A 326 -11.62 16.92 -5.25
N GLN A 327 -10.74 17.86 -5.60
CA GLN A 327 -11.03 19.29 -5.48
C GLN A 327 -11.55 19.84 -6.81
N CYS A 328 -12.64 20.58 -6.76
CA CYS A 328 -13.10 21.35 -7.91
C CYS A 328 -12.16 22.54 -8.13
N VAL A 329 -11.42 22.55 -9.23
CA VAL A 329 -10.49 23.64 -9.59
C VAL A 329 -11.21 24.96 -9.65
N ARG A 330 -12.40 25.02 -10.25
CA ARG A 330 -13.20 26.23 -10.38
C ARG A 330 -13.65 26.78 -9.01
N LYS A 331 -14.12 25.90 -8.12
CA LYS A 331 -14.49 26.28 -6.74
C LYS A 331 -13.32 26.89 -5.99
N ASN A 332 -12.10 26.36 -6.25
CA ASN A 332 -10.88 26.78 -5.56
C ASN A 332 -10.23 28.03 -6.20
N THR A 333 -10.51 28.35 -7.45
CA THR A 333 -9.88 29.47 -8.17
C THR A 333 -10.79 30.68 -8.32
N SER A 334 -11.95 30.53 -8.97
CA SER A 334 -12.86 31.62 -9.32
C SER A 334 -14.16 31.62 -8.53
N GLY A 335 -14.40 30.63 -7.70
CA GLY A 335 -15.66 30.38 -7.03
C GLY A 335 -16.67 29.66 -7.92
N CYS A 336 -17.52 28.86 -7.31
CA CYS A 336 -18.57 28.10 -7.98
C CYS A 336 -19.75 27.93 -7.04
N ASN A 337 -20.96 28.22 -7.51
CA ASN A 337 -22.20 28.07 -6.76
C ASN A 337 -22.81 26.65 -6.86
N GLY A 338 -22.12 25.71 -7.53
CA GLY A 338 -22.59 24.34 -7.71
C GLY A 338 -23.66 24.11 -8.77
N GLN A 339 -24.14 25.20 -9.43
CA GLN A 339 -25.21 25.14 -10.43
C GLN A 339 -24.71 25.10 -11.88
N GLU A 340 -23.39 25.17 -12.09
CA GLU A 340 -22.83 25.20 -13.44
C GLU A 340 -22.36 23.79 -13.86
N GLU A 341 -22.59 23.49 -15.13
CA GLU A 341 -22.18 22.24 -15.76
C GLU A 341 -20.73 21.86 -15.40
N ARG A 342 -20.54 20.62 -15.01
CA ARG A 342 -19.21 20.07 -14.77
C ARG A 342 -18.43 20.13 -16.08
N LEU A 343 -17.37 20.93 -16.10
CA LEU A 343 -16.36 20.80 -17.14
C LEU A 343 -15.74 19.40 -17.01
N VAL A 344 -16.04 18.55 -17.93
CA VAL A 344 -15.48 17.21 -18.09
C VAL A 344 -14.06 17.33 -18.64
#